data_b3fe1f3e716cfd4aa4c0e03f96e0f1c9
#
_entry.id   b3fe1f3e716cfd4aa4c0e03f96e0f1c9
#
_cell.length_a   1.000
_cell.length_b   1.000
_cell.length_c   1.000
_cell.angle_alpha   90.00
_cell.angle_beta   90.00
_cell.angle_gamma   90.00
#
_symmetry.space_group_name_H-M   'P 1'
#
loop_
_entity.id
_entity.type
_entity.pdbx_description
1 polymer ?
#
loop_
_entity_poly.entity_id
_entity_poly.type
_entity_poly.pdbx_seq_one_letter_code
_entity_poly.pdbx_strand_id
1 'polypeptide(L)'
;MSRAAAATAAIGEMKSMKTIRNVVFAVSLILTGAISMADPTLAQSQTASPTTGVMVILTVKAGVTRDQIMAVMPDEIRQTVQLYLNGTVREWYSRSDGRGAVFLLNVRDVAEGHAIMEGLPLARQELMDHDYIAVGPLMPLGLLTAKP
;
A
#
# COMPACT_ATOMS: atom_id res chain seq x y z
N MET A 1 -37.08 47.65 -18.92
CA MET A 1 -38.40 47.01 -18.88
C MET A 1 -38.15 45.58 -18.41
N SER A 2 -38.36 45.37 -17.24
CA SER A 2 -39.54 44.85 -16.53
C SER A 2 -39.45 43.33 -16.47
N ARG A 3 -39.33 42.84 -15.41
CA ARG A 3 -39.98 42.29 -14.18
C ARG A 3 -39.63 40.81 -14.06
N ALA A 4 -39.00 40.39 -13.00
CA ALA A 4 -39.56 40.06 -11.67
C ALA A 4 -40.60 38.95 -11.77
N ALA A 5 -40.53 37.91 -11.04
CA ALA A 5 -40.71 37.67 -9.64
C ALA A 5 -40.59 36.16 -9.42
N ALA A 6 -39.87 35.77 -8.42
CA ALA A 6 -40.36 35.55 -7.05
C ALA A 6 -41.01 34.20 -6.83
N ALA A 7 -40.37 33.47 -6.00
CA ALA A 7 -40.78 33.06 -4.64
C ALA A 7 -41.68 31.83 -4.66
N THR A 8 -41.58 30.84 -3.80
CA THR A 8 -41.76 30.81 -2.36
C THR A 8 -41.64 29.33 -1.95
N ALA A 9 -40.74 28.95 -1.09
CA ALA A 9 -40.89 28.55 0.29
C ALA A 9 -42.05 27.63 0.65
N ALA A 10 -41.73 26.55 1.34
CA ALA A 10 -42.42 25.98 2.50
C ALA A 10 -41.62 24.76 2.93
N ILE A 11 -40.84 24.77 4.02
CA ILE A 11 -41.20 24.79 5.44
C ILE A 11 -42.31 23.78 5.75
N GLY A 12 -41.98 22.85 6.52
CA GLY A 12 -42.84 21.87 7.18
C GLY A 12 -41.94 20.90 7.90
N GLU A 13 -41.35 21.30 9.00
CA GLU A 13 -41.77 21.07 10.40
C GLU A 13 -42.19 19.62 10.64
N MET A 14 -41.29 18.85 11.34
CA MET A 14 -41.26 18.77 12.81
C MET A 14 -42.55 18.25 13.43
N LYS A 15 -42.38 17.18 14.13
CA LYS A 15 -43.08 16.69 15.34
C LYS A 15 -43.30 15.18 15.21
N SER A 16 -43.08 14.34 16.19
CA SER A 16 -43.19 14.52 17.62
C SER A 16 -42.74 13.22 18.30
N MET A 17 -42.02 13.37 19.37
CA MET A 17 -41.88 12.43 20.48
C MET A 17 -43.21 11.82 20.92
N LYS A 18 -43.16 10.55 21.34
CA LYS A 18 -43.80 10.03 22.57
C LYS A 18 -43.43 8.54 22.69
N THR A 19 -42.51 8.21 23.54
CA THR A 19 -42.66 7.73 24.91
C THR A 19 -43.92 6.89 25.14
N ILE A 20 -43.76 5.66 25.51
CA ILE A 20 -44.52 4.86 26.46
C ILE A 20 -43.81 3.50 26.52
N ARG A 21 -43.06 3.19 27.55
CA ARG A 21 -43.37 2.66 28.85
C ARG A 21 -43.41 1.14 28.87
N ASN A 22 -42.41 0.61 29.55
CA ASN A 22 -42.35 -0.60 30.36
C ASN A 22 -43.44 -1.67 30.18
N VAL A 23 -42.97 -2.84 29.77
CA VAL A 23 -43.50 -4.07 30.38
C VAL A 23 -42.32 -4.98 30.68
N VAL A 24 -42.12 -5.16 31.96
CA VAL A 24 -41.26 -6.18 32.54
C VAL A 24 -41.99 -7.52 32.39
N PHE A 25 -41.35 -8.46 31.74
CA PHE A 25 -41.65 -9.88 31.97
C PHE A 25 -40.34 -10.63 32.16
N ALA A 26 -40.11 -10.89 33.39
CA ALA A 26 -39.17 -11.90 33.82
C ALA A 26 -39.77 -13.29 33.55
N VAL A 27 -39.07 -14.09 32.77
CA VAL A 27 -39.20 -15.54 32.87
C VAL A 27 -37.82 -16.15 32.78
N SER A 28 -37.56 -16.84 33.82
CA SER A 28 -36.41 -17.68 34.16
C SER A 28 -36.02 -18.73 33.14
N LEU A 29 -34.73 -18.96 33.13
CA LEU A 29 -34.07 -20.26 33.18
C LEU A 29 -34.24 -21.18 31.96
N ILE A 30 -33.17 -21.35 31.21
CA ILE A 30 -32.55 -22.69 31.12
C ILE A 30 -31.08 -22.49 30.72
N LEU A 31 -30.25 -22.90 31.66
CA LEU A 31 -28.82 -23.12 31.58
C LEU A 31 -28.58 -24.32 30.66
N THR A 32 -28.10 -24.12 29.48
CA THR A 32 -27.40 -25.15 28.71
C THR A 32 -26.06 -24.56 28.28
N GLY A 33 -25.05 -24.90 29.04
CA GLY A 33 -23.68 -24.61 28.77
C GLY A 33 -23.24 -25.35 27.50
N ALA A 34 -23.19 -24.65 26.39
CA ALA A 34 -22.32 -25.01 25.31
C ALA A 34 -20.99 -24.33 25.58
N ILE A 35 -20.09 -25.05 26.23
CA ILE A 35 -18.67 -24.69 26.23
C ILE A 35 -18.24 -24.91 24.81
N SER A 36 -18.33 -23.87 23.98
CA SER A 36 -17.56 -23.79 22.76
C SER A 36 -16.10 -23.74 23.19
N MET A 37 -15.45 -24.89 23.16
CA MET A 37 -14.00 -24.96 23.06
C MET A 37 -13.65 -24.24 21.77
N ALA A 38 -13.46 -22.93 21.86
CA ALA A 38 -12.71 -22.24 20.85
C ALA A 38 -11.32 -22.87 20.88
N ASP A 39 -11.02 -23.70 19.88
CA ASP A 39 -9.65 -24.09 19.59
C ASP A 39 -8.84 -22.79 19.55
N PRO A 40 -7.79 -22.67 20.36
CA PRO A 40 -6.83 -21.61 20.12
C PRO A 40 -6.19 -21.96 18.76
N THR A 41 -6.77 -21.45 17.69
CA THR A 41 -6.07 -21.34 16.44
C THR A 41 -4.79 -20.60 16.80
N LEU A 42 -3.70 -21.37 16.90
CA LEU A 42 -2.36 -20.85 16.96
C LEU A 42 -2.19 -20.05 15.67
N ALA A 43 -2.62 -18.81 15.68
CA ALA A 43 -2.13 -17.82 14.77
C ALA A 43 -0.63 -17.80 15.03
N GLN A 44 0.09 -18.63 14.30
CA GLN A 44 1.54 -18.53 14.21
C GLN A 44 1.80 -17.11 13.76
N SER A 45 2.17 -16.27 14.71
CA SER A 45 2.78 -15.00 14.40
C SER A 45 4.03 -15.36 13.60
N GLN A 46 3.89 -15.40 12.30
CA GLN A 46 5.05 -15.47 11.41
C GLN A 46 5.82 -14.22 11.73
N THR A 47 6.88 -14.37 12.48
CA THR A 47 7.81 -13.28 12.75
C THR A 47 8.28 -12.82 11.38
N ALA A 48 7.82 -11.62 10.98
CA ALA A 48 8.18 -11.06 9.69
C ALA A 48 9.70 -11.03 9.60
N SER A 49 10.24 -11.48 8.48
CA SER A 49 11.67 -11.41 8.22
C SER A 49 12.12 -9.95 8.30
N PRO A 50 13.26 -9.65 8.93
CA PRO A 50 13.78 -8.29 8.93
C PRO A 50 14.01 -7.83 7.49
N THR A 51 13.55 -6.64 7.16
CA THR A 51 13.80 -6.04 5.84
C THR A 51 15.30 -5.75 5.69
N THR A 52 15.91 -6.28 4.66
CA THR A 52 17.33 -6.07 4.32
C THR A 52 17.50 -5.40 2.96
N GLY A 53 16.40 -5.12 2.27
CA GLY A 53 16.37 -4.43 1.00
C GLY A 53 14.93 -4.12 0.58
N VAL A 54 14.79 -3.29 -0.43
CA VAL A 54 13.51 -3.03 -1.09
C VAL A 54 13.66 -3.30 -2.58
N MET A 55 12.86 -4.22 -3.09
CA MET A 55 12.74 -4.43 -4.52
C MET A 55 11.71 -3.42 -5.07
N VAL A 56 12.09 -2.75 -6.15
CA VAL A 56 11.22 -1.79 -6.85
C VAL A 56 11.00 -2.25 -8.27
N ILE A 57 9.76 -2.41 -8.66
CA ILE A 57 9.39 -2.77 -10.03
C ILE A 57 8.84 -1.51 -10.70
N LEU A 58 9.55 -1.06 -11.74
CA LEU A 58 9.15 0.09 -12.54
C LEU A 58 8.38 -0.39 -13.77
N THR A 59 7.27 0.27 -14.04
CA THR A 59 6.46 0.00 -15.23
C THR A 59 6.11 1.31 -15.91
N VAL A 60 6.34 1.41 -17.21
CA VAL A 60 5.94 2.58 -18.01
C VAL A 60 4.41 2.74 -17.91
N LYS A 61 3.96 3.95 -17.52
CA LYS A 61 2.53 4.26 -17.39
C LYS A 61 1.80 4.13 -18.72
N ALA A 62 0.54 3.77 -18.64
CA ALA A 62 -0.32 3.72 -19.82
C ALA A 62 -0.39 5.11 -20.50
N GLY A 63 -0.25 5.13 -21.82
CA GLY A 63 -0.28 6.36 -22.62
C GLY A 63 1.04 7.12 -22.70
N VAL A 64 2.07 6.74 -21.94
CA VAL A 64 3.39 7.31 -22.06
C VAL A 64 4.08 6.77 -23.31
N THR A 65 4.61 7.66 -24.13
CA THR A 65 5.31 7.30 -25.36
C THR A 65 6.80 7.03 -25.12
N ARG A 66 7.40 6.28 -26.03
CA ARG A 66 8.84 6.04 -26.00
C ARG A 66 9.65 7.35 -26.05
N ASP A 67 9.21 8.32 -26.85
CA ASP A 67 9.93 9.59 -27.00
C ASP A 67 9.95 10.39 -25.70
N GLN A 68 8.86 10.38 -24.92
CA GLN A 68 8.81 10.98 -23.59
C GLN A 68 9.84 10.33 -22.65
N ILE A 69 9.91 9.00 -22.64
CA ILE A 69 10.91 8.28 -21.85
C ILE A 69 12.34 8.63 -22.31
N MET A 70 12.59 8.61 -23.62
CA MET A 70 13.93 8.85 -24.17
C MET A 70 14.43 10.28 -23.95
N ALA A 71 13.52 11.25 -23.86
CA ALA A 71 13.88 12.64 -23.54
C ALA A 71 14.47 12.81 -22.13
N VAL A 72 14.06 11.97 -21.19
CA VAL A 72 14.47 12.00 -19.78
C VAL A 72 15.60 11.01 -19.49
N MET A 73 15.72 9.97 -20.29
CA MET A 73 16.60 8.83 -20.06
C MET A 73 18.08 9.20 -19.79
N PRO A 74 18.71 10.18 -20.45
CA PRO A 74 20.11 10.53 -20.16
C PRO A 74 20.31 11.01 -18.71
N ASP A 75 19.36 11.76 -18.16
CA ASP A 75 19.40 12.23 -16.77
C ASP A 75 19.07 11.12 -15.79
N GLU A 76 18.10 10.29 -16.12
CA GLU A 76 17.74 9.09 -15.36
C GLU A 76 18.95 8.15 -15.18
N ILE A 77 19.61 7.80 -16.29
CA ILE A 77 20.78 6.92 -16.25
C ILE A 77 21.89 7.51 -15.37
N ARG A 78 22.18 8.81 -15.52
CA ARG A 78 23.23 9.45 -14.70
C ARG A 78 22.95 9.37 -13.22
N GLN A 79 21.73 9.68 -12.81
CA GLN A 79 21.36 9.65 -11.39
C GLN A 79 21.29 8.22 -10.87
N THR A 80 20.74 7.29 -11.64
CA THR A 80 20.71 5.86 -11.25
C THR A 80 22.11 5.26 -11.11
N VAL A 81 23.05 5.61 -12.01
CA VAL A 81 24.45 5.19 -11.90
C VAL A 81 25.08 5.72 -10.61
N GLN A 82 24.79 6.95 -10.19
CA GLN A 82 25.27 7.47 -8.91
C GLN A 82 24.73 6.69 -7.74
N LEU A 83 23.45 6.29 -7.76
CA LEU A 83 22.84 5.46 -6.72
C LEU A 83 23.48 4.04 -6.68
N TYR A 84 23.90 3.52 -7.82
CA TYR A 84 24.61 2.26 -7.88
C TYR A 84 26.05 2.39 -7.32
N LEU A 85 26.78 3.41 -7.73
CA LEU A 85 28.17 3.63 -7.31
C LEU A 85 28.29 3.93 -5.81
N ASN A 86 27.30 4.59 -5.21
CA ASN A 86 27.27 4.85 -3.77
C ASN A 86 26.67 3.70 -2.93
N GLY A 87 26.25 2.60 -3.59
CA GLY A 87 25.73 1.40 -2.94
C GLY A 87 24.26 1.48 -2.50
N THR A 88 23.53 2.53 -2.86
CA THR A 88 22.09 2.64 -2.61
C THR A 88 21.32 1.66 -3.49
N VAL A 89 21.67 1.53 -4.77
CA VAL A 89 21.19 0.47 -5.65
C VAL A 89 22.20 -0.68 -5.60
N ARG A 90 21.74 -1.86 -5.19
CA ARG A 90 22.56 -3.09 -5.17
C ARG A 90 22.59 -3.76 -6.54
N GLU A 91 21.44 -3.86 -7.14
CA GLU A 91 21.23 -4.55 -8.42
C GLU A 91 20.11 -3.87 -9.19
N TRP A 92 20.19 -3.92 -10.51
CA TRP A 92 19.19 -3.44 -11.42
C TRP A 92 19.13 -4.28 -12.68
N TYR A 93 17.93 -4.40 -13.24
CA TYR A 93 17.69 -5.22 -14.41
C TYR A 93 16.66 -4.57 -15.32
N SER A 94 16.87 -4.64 -16.63
CA SER A 94 15.79 -4.36 -17.57
C SER A 94 14.80 -5.52 -17.58
N ARG A 95 13.52 -5.22 -17.62
CA ARG A 95 12.48 -6.23 -17.79
C ARG A 95 12.51 -6.76 -19.23
N SER A 96 12.43 -8.09 -19.38
CA SER A 96 12.44 -8.73 -20.69
C SER A 96 11.24 -8.39 -21.58
N ASP A 97 10.15 -7.91 -20.98
CA ASP A 97 8.97 -7.40 -21.69
C ASP A 97 9.16 -5.98 -22.24
N GLY A 98 10.30 -5.35 -22.00
CA GLY A 98 10.63 -4.00 -22.44
C GLY A 98 9.83 -2.88 -21.76
N ARG A 99 9.03 -3.19 -20.73
CA ARG A 99 8.09 -2.25 -20.10
C ARG A 99 8.66 -1.50 -18.90
N GLY A 100 9.94 -1.69 -18.57
CA GLY A 100 10.54 -1.02 -17.44
C GLY A 100 11.78 -1.73 -16.91
N ALA A 101 12.01 -1.57 -15.61
CA ALA A 101 13.17 -2.08 -14.92
C ALA A 101 12.81 -2.64 -13.54
N VAL A 102 13.72 -3.40 -12.94
CA VAL A 102 13.64 -3.85 -11.55
C VAL A 102 14.90 -3.40 -10.85
N PHE A 103 14.75 -2.83 -9.66
CA PHE A 103 15.86 -2.42 -8.80
C PHE A 103 15.81 -3.19 -7.49
N LEU A 104 16.97 -3.48 -6.93
CA LEU A 104 17.13 -3.92 -5.56
C LEU A 104 17.88 -2.83 -4.79
N LEU A 105 17.19 -2.14 -3.90
CA LEU A 105 17.75 -1.08 -3.08
C LEU A 105 18.31 -1.63 -1.77
N ASN A 106 19.43 -1.03 -1.32
CA ASN A 106 20.09 -1.34 -0.05
C ASN A 106 19.52 -0.45 1.08
N VAL A 107 18.21 -0.53 1.29
CA VAL A 107 17.48 0.23 2.30
C VAL A 107 16.68 -0.72 3.19
N ARG A 108 16.28 -0.26 4.38
CA ARG A 108 15.64 -1.13 5.39
C ARG A 108 14.15 -0.91 5.54
N ASP A 109 13.59 0.07 4.88
CA ASP A 109 12.14 0.27 4.82
C ASP A 109 11.68 0.78 3.45
N VAL A 110 10.39 0.59 3.19
CA VAL A 110 9.77 0.97 1.93
C VAL A 110 9.69 2.49 1.75
N ALA A 111 9.52 3.24 2.84
CA ALA A 111 9.40 4.70 2.77
C ALA A 111 10.73 5.35 2.33
N GLU A 112 11.85 4.82 2.81
CA GLU A 112 13.17 5.23 2.35
C GLU A 112 13.37 4.91 0.85
N GLY A 113 12.99 3.69 0.44
CA GLY A 113 13.03 3.28 -0.97
C GLY A 113 12.18 4.17 -1.87
N HIS A 114 10.98 4.50 -1.41
CA HIS A 114 10.07 5.42 -2.11
C HIS A 114 10.70 6.81 -2.26
N ALA A 115 11.22 7.40 -1.18
CA ALA A 115 11.84 8.72 -1.24
C ALA A 115 13.01 8.81 -2.24
N ILE A 116 13.82 7.73 -2.34
CA ILE A 116 14.93 7.65 -3.30
C ILE A 116 14.41 7.61 -4.73
N MET A 117 13.45 6.72 -5.02
CA MET A 117 12.97 6.51 -6.39
C MET A 117 12.15 7.69 -6.91
N GLU A 118 11.33 8.32 -6.07
CA GLU A 118 10.57 9.52 -6.43
C GLU A 118 11.48 10.74 -6.71
N GLY A 119 12.72 10.70 -6.25
CA GLY A 119 13.74 11.70 -6.58
C GLY A 119 14.29 11.59 -8.00
N LEU A 120 14.07 10.46 -8.69
CA LEU A 120 14.61 10.22 -10.03
C LEU A 120 13.81 10.96 -11.14
N PRO A 121 14.45 11.31 -12.26
CA PRO A 121 13.82 12.09 -13.32
C PRO A 121 12.54 11.49 -13.91
N LEU A 122 12.49 10.20 -14.17
CA LEU A 122 11.30 9.53 -14.71
C LEU A 122 10.13 9.57 -13.74
N ALA A 123 10.39 9.42 -12.44
CA ALA A 123 9.38 9.50 -11.38
C ALA A 123 8.86 10.94 -11.25
N ARG A 124 9.75 11.93 -11.20
CA ARG A 124 9.38 13.36 -11.11
C ARG A 124 8.53 13.85 -12.28
N GLN A 125 8.64 13.22 -13.43
CA GLN A 125 7.81 13.50 -14.61
C GLN A 125 6.59 12.57 -14.70
N GLU A 126 6.34 11.76 -13.66
CA GLU A 126 5.20 10.85 -13.58
C GLU A 126 5.08 9.87 -14.77
N LEU A 127 6.21 9.46 -15.34
CA LEU A 127 6.25 8.59 -16.52
C LEU A 127 6.21 7.11 -16.18
N MET A 128 6.45 6.75 -14.89
CA MET A 128 6.53 5.38 -14.42
C MET A 128 5.59 5.14 -13.25
N ASP A 129 5.06 3.92 -13.15
CA ASP A 129 4.49 3.37 -11.94
C ASP A 129 5.56 2.58 -11.20
N HIS A 130 5.49 2.61 -9.86
CA HIS A 130 6.45 1.96 -8.99
C HIS A 130 5.74 1.04 -8.01
N ASP A 131 6.09 -0.25 -8.00
CA ASP A 131 5.68 -1.20 -6.98
C ASP A 131 6.86 -1.47 -6.05
N TYR A 132 6.65 -1.34 -4.73
CA TYR A 132 7.68 -1.49 -3.71
C TYR A 132 7.43 -2.75 -2.88
N ILE A 133 8.43 -3.62 -2.80
CA ILE A 133 8.37 -4.89 -2.06
C ILE A 133 9.52 -4.94 -1.07
N ALA A 134 9.21 -4.93 0.23
CA ALA A 134 10.22 -5.18 1.26
C ALA A 134 10.71 -6.63 1.13
N VAL A 135 12.03 -6.80 1.10
CA VAL A 135 12.67 -8.12 1.00
C VAL A 135 13.62 -8.34 2.17
N GLY A 136 13.74 -9.58 2.57
CA GLY A 136 14.60 -10.01 3.67
C GLY A 136 15.19 -11.38 3.42
N PRO A 137 15.94 -11.93 4.41
CA PRO A 137 16.48 -13.27 4.32
C PRO A 137 15.38 -14.31 4.07
N LEU A 138 15.68 -15.35 3.31
CA LEU A 138 14.76 -16.45 3.06
C LEU A 138 14.49 -17.21 4.37
N MET A 139 13.31 -17.03 4.94
CA MET A 139 12.94 -17.54 6.26
C MET A 139 13.17 -19.04 6.46
N PRO A 140 12.87 -19.93 5.49
CA PRO A 140 13.14 -21.35 5.66
C PRO A 140 14.60 -21.71 5.95
N LEU A 141 15.57 -20.85 5.56
CA LEU A 141 16.97 -21.10 5.86
C LEU A 141 17.28 -21.05 7.37
N GLY A 142 16.51 -20.31 8.17
CA GLY A 142 16.63 -20.29 9.62
C GLY A 142 16.38 -21.67 10.26
N LEU A 143 15.60 -22.52 9.62
CA LEU A 143 15.32 -23.88 10.10
C LEU A 143 16.56 -24.79 10.01
N LEU A 144 17.48 -24.50 9.10
CA LEU A 144 18.74 -25.27 8.95
C LEU A 144 19.72 -24.99 10.08
N THR A 145 19.60 -23.86 10.75
CA THR A 145 20.48 -23.45 11.85
C THR A 145 19.82 -23.60 13.22
N ALA A 146 18.52 -23.93 13.26
CA ALA A 146 17.84 -24.25 14.50
C ALA A 146 18.43 -25.53 15.11
N LYS A 147 19.04 -25.40 16.29
CA LYS A 147 19.55 -26.54 17.03
C LYS A 147 18.37 -27.42 17.46
N PRO A 148 18.42 -28.77 17.27
CA PRO A 148 17.38 -29.68 17.67
C PRO A 148 17.15 -29.67 19.19
#